data_09835f480c46c5c4765304beb68b4806
#
_entry.id   09835f480c46c5c4765304beb68b4806
#
_cell.length_a   1.000
_cell.length_b   1.000
_cell.length_c   1.000
_cell.angle_alpha   90.00
_cell.angle_beta   90.00
_cell.angle_gamma   90.00
#
_symmetry.space_group_name_H-M   'P 1'
#
loop_
_entity.id
_entity.type
_entity.pdbx_description
1 polymer ?
#
loop_
_entity_poly.entity_id
_entity_poly.type
_entity_poly.pdbx_seq_one_letter_code
_entity_poly.pdbx_strand_id
1 'polypeptide(L)'
;REGFRATFEEAAAADLILMVVDVSEPEAASHIRVVQDQLHALGAGAIPVLYALNKMDRVSAEAFHDVMMLLRHEHADHVVRISAKTGDGLEALSARLGEAVERSLTAFFVKWPYHEARLVDHARTFGVVAKERYEPDGIVMSGRIRASKIGPLMPWMASADGDHAKGE
;
A
#
# COMPACT_ATOMS: atom_id res chain seq x y z
N ARG A 1 -25.99 -4.24 7.69
CA ARG A 1 -25.23 -5.24 6.90
C ARG A 1 -24.74 -4.71 5.57
N GLU A 2 -25.43 -3.77 4.88
CA GLU A 2 -24.99 -3.20 3.59
C GLU A 2 -23.81 -2.22 3.72
N GLY A 3 -23.74 -1.41 4.77
CA GLY A 3 -22.64 -0.47 4.98
C GLY A 3 -21.26 -1.13 5.19
N PHE A 4 -21.22 -2.32 5.77
CA PHE A 4 -19.97 -3.09 5.92
C PHE A 4 -19.46 -3.65 4.57
N ARG A 5 -20.35 -4.00 3.67
CA ARG A 5 -19.97 -4.61 2.40
C ARG A 5 -19.25 -3.64 1.47
N ALA A 6 -19.73 -2.39 1.39
CA ALA A 6 -19.07 -1.34 0.61
C ALA A 6 -17.65 -1.05 1.11
N THR A 7 -17.43 -0.99 2.43
CA THR A 7 -16.12 -0.78 3.05
C THR A 7 -15.13 -1.91 2.71
N PHE A 8 -15.62 -3.15 2.67
CA PHE A 8 -14.77 -4.30 2.33
C PHE A 8 -14.49 -4.44 0.84
N GLU A 9 -15.40 -4.02 -0.03
CA GLU A 9 -15.16 -3.94 -1.48
C GLU A 9 -14.07 -2.90 -1.80
N GLU A 10 -14.04 -1.79 -1.08
CA GLU A 10 -12.93 -0.82 -1.15
C GLU A 10 -11.62 -1.39 -0.62
N ALA A 11 -11.66 -2.18 0.46
CA ALA A 11 -10.48 -2.86 1.00
C ALA A 11 -9.89 -3.85 -0.01
N ALA A 12 -10.71 -4.57 -0.77
CA ALA A 12 -10.25 -5.50 -1.80
C ALA A 12 -9.50 -4.83 -2.97
N ALA A 13 -9.69 -3.53 -3.16
CA ALA A 13 -8.98 -2.73 -4.16
C ALA A 13 -7.75 -1.98 -3.60
N ALA A 14 -7.44 -2.15 -2.32
CA ALA A 14 -6.34 -1.49 -1.64
C ALA A 14 -4.99 -2.14 -1.98
N ASP A 15 -3.91 -1.35 -1.96
CA ASP A 15 -2.54 -1.85 -2.06
C ASP A 15 -1.96 -2.25 -0.69
N LEU A 16 -2.56 -1.75 0.41
CA LEU A 16 -2.22 -2.02 1.80
C LEU A 16 -3.45 -1.82 2.68
N ILE A 17 -3.62 -2.65 3.68
CA ILE A 17 -4.63 -2.50 4.74
C ILE A 17 -3.94 -2.05 6.02
N LEU A 18 -4.33 -0.91 6.57
CA LEU A 18 -3.96 -0.51 7.93
C LEU A 18 -5.05 -0.99 8.90
N MET A 19 -4.73 -1.99 9.71
CA MET A 19 -5.61 -2.49 10.76
C MET A 19 -5.25 -1.83 12.09
N VAL A 20 -6.09 -0.91 12.54
CA VAL A 20 -5.93 -0.26 13.85
C VAL A 20 -6.67 -1.08 14.90
N VAL A 21 -5.92 -1.59 15.88
CA VAL A 21 -6.41 -2.49 16.92
C VAL A 21 -6.38 -1.82 18.28
N ASP A 22 -7.50 -1.79 18.98
CA ASP A 22 -7.54 -1.40 20.38
C ASP A 22 -7.09 -2.56 21.25
N VAL A 23 -5.82 -2.53 21.67
CA VAL A 23 -5.24 -3.60 22.50
C VAL A 23 -5.58 -3.49 23.98
N SER A 24 -6.30 -2.44 24.41
CA SER A 24 -6.82 -2.34 25.76
C SER A 24 -8.08 -3.21 26.00
N GLU A 25 -8.69 -3.71 24.90
CA GLU A 25 -9.85 -4.59 24.95
C GLU A 25 -9.41 -6.04 25.16
N PRO A 26 -10.00 -6.79 26.11
CA PRO A 26 -9.67 -8.19 26.38
C PRO A 26 -9.83 -9.10 25.15
N GLU A 27 -10.79 -8.79 24.27
CA GLU A 27 -11.12 -9.59 23.09
C GLU A 27 -10.39 -9.13 21.80
N ALA A 28 -9.38 -8.28 21.91
CA ALA A 28 -8.67 -7.71 20.77
C ALA A 28 -8.15 -8.79 19.78
N ALA A 29 -7.59 -9.89 20.30
CA ALA A 29 -7.12 -11.00 19.49
C ALA A 29 -8.26 -11.67 18.70
N SER A 30 -9.42 -11.84 19.30
CA SER A 30 -10.61 -12.40 18.65
C SER A 30 -11.14 -11.48 17.56
N HIS A 31 -11.14 -10.18 17.79
CA HIS A 31 -11.55 -9.18 16.81
C HIS A 31 -10.63 -9.18 15.58
N ILE A 32 -9.31 -9.28 15.78
CA ILE A 32 -8.35 -9.41 14.66
C ILE A 32 -8.70 -10.63 13.80
N ARG A 33 -8.92 -11.81 14.40
CA ARG A 33 -9.29 -13.02 13.67
C ARG A 33 -10.53 -12.84 12.81
N VAL A 34 -11.60 -12.28 13.40
CA VAL A 34 -12.85 -12.04 12.67
C VAL A 34 -12.62 -11.16 11.44
N VAL A 35 -11.81 -10.09 11.57
CA VAL A 35 -11.48 -9.23 10.44
C VAL A 35 -10.63 -9.95 9.40
N GLN A 36 -9.62 -10.72 9.82
CA GLN A 36 -8.79 -11.53 8.91
C GLN A 36 -9.64 -12.53 8.12
N ASP A 37 -10.55 -13.26 8.79
CA ASP A 37 -11.46 -14.22 8.15
C ASP A 37 -12.37 -13.53 7.12
N GLN A 38 -12.87 -12.34 7.45
CA GLN A 38 -13.69 -11.55 6.53
C GLN A 38 -12.88 -11.08 5.30
N LEU A 39 -11.66 -10.60 5.48
CA LEU A 39 -10.78 -10.22 4.38
C LEU A 39 -10.49 -11.42 3.46
N HIS A 40 -10.22 -12.58 4.02
CA HIS A 40 -10.06 -13.82 3.25
C HIS A 40 -11.31 -14.19 2.46
N ALA A 41 -12.48 -14.16 3.11
CA ALA A 41 -13.77 -14.48 2.48
C ALA A 41 -14.13 -13.56 1.31
N LEU A 42 -13.61 -12.33 1.30
CA LEU A 42 -13.81 -11.32 0.26
C LEU A 42 -12.69 -11.29 -0.80
N GLY A 43 -11.75 -12.24 -0.75
CA GLY A 43 -10.64 -12.32 -1.70
C GLY A 43 -9.54 -11.30 -1.45
N ALA A 44 -9.58 -10.57 -0.34
CA ALA A 44 -8.58 -9.57 0.05
C ALA A 44 -7.43 -10.16 0.90
N GLY A 45 -7.40 -11.47 1.12
CA GLY A 45 -6.40 -12.13 1.98
C GLY A 45 -4.95 -12.07 1.48
N ALA A 46 -4.74 -11.71 0.21
CA ALA A 46 -3.40 -11.51 -0.35
C ALA A 46 -2.88 -10.07 -0.19
N ILE A 47 -3.72 -9.14 0.27
CA ILE A 47 -3.33 -7.73 0.45
C ILE A 47 -2.49 -7.63 1.75
N PRO A 48 -1.32 -6.98 1.72
CA PRO A 48 -0.52 -6.79 2.92
C PRO A 48 -1.30 -6.05 4.01
N VAL A 49 -1.16 -6.49 5.26
CA VAL A 49 -1.78 -5.84 6.42
C VAL A 49 -0.69 -5.26 7.32
N LEU A 50 -0.80 -3.99 7.67
CA LEU A 50 -0.03 -3.33 8.72
C LEU A 50 -0.89 -3.20 9.96
N TYR A 51 -0.48 -3.84 11.05
CA TYR A 51 -1.19 -3.81 12.33
C TYR A 51 -0.69 -2.65 13.20
N ALA A 52 -1.54 -1.67 13.49
CA ALA A 52 -1.27 -0.62 14.44
C ALA A 52 -1.94 -0.97 15.78
N LEU A 53 -1.15 -1.48 16.71
CA LEU A 53 -1.60 -1.85 18.06
C LEU A 53 -1.74 -0.58 18.89
N ASN A 54 -2.95 -0.04 18.95
CA ASN A 54 -3.25 1.25 19.58
C ASN A 54 -3.66 1.08 21.05
N LYS A 55 -3.56 2.17 21.80
CA LYS A 55 -3.80 2.30 23.23
C LYS A 55 -2.80 1.53 24.09
N MET A 56 -1.52 1.49 23.64
CA MET A 56 -0.44 0.90 24.42
C MET A 56 -0.26 1.53 25.81
N ASP A 57 -0.73 2.77 26.00
CA ASP A 57 -0.76 3.46 27.30
C ASP A 57 -1.73 2.83 28.32
N ARG A 58 -2.59 1.89 27.90
CA ARG A 58 -3.64 1.29 28.71
C ARG A 58 -3.71 -0.24 28.63
N VAL A 59 -2.83 -0.86 27.86
CA VAL A 59 -2.88 -2.31 27.60
C VAL A 59 -2.50 -3.10 28.85
N SER A 60 -3.23 -4.19 29.13
CA SER A 60 -2.80 -5.21 30.09
C SER A 60 -1.76 -6.14 29.47
N ALA A 61 -0.88 -6.72 30.33
CA ALA A 61 0.13 -7.69 29.86
C ALA A 61 -0.52 -8.93 29.23
N GLU A 62 -1.67 -9.36 29.72
CA GLU A 62 -2.41 -10.52 29.23
C GLU A 62 -3.00 -10.26 27.83
N ALA A 63 -3.78 -9.19 27.67
CA ALA A 63 -4.37 -8.83 26.39
C ALA A 63 -3.31 -8.59 25.30
N PHE A 64 -2.18 -7.96 25.68
CA PHE A 64 -1.06 -7.77 24.78
C PHE A 64 -0.41 -9.10 24.36
N HIS A 65 -0.23 -10.02 25.33
CA HIS A 65 0.31 -11.36 25.05
C HIS A 65 -0.53 -12.11 24.02
N ASP A 66 -1.85 -12.12 24.19
CA ASP A 66 -2.77 -12.83 23.30
C ASP A 66 -2.73 -12.29 21.87
N VAL A 67 -2.69 -10.96 21.71
CA VAL A 67 -2.52 -10.32 20.40
C VAL A 67 -1.18 -10.69 19.77
N MET A 68 -0.08 -10.64 20.54
CA MET A 68 1.25 -10.98 20.03
C MET A 68 1.37 -12.47 19.67
N MET A 69 0.71 -13.36 20.42
CA MET A 69 0.65 -14.79 20.09
C MET A 69 -0.12 -15.04 18.78
N LEU A 70 -1.19 -14.30 18.54
CA LEU A 70 -1.92 -14.36 17.28
C LEU A 70 -1.05 -13.89 16.11
N LEU A 71 -0.36 -12.77 16.28
CA LEU A 71 0.44 -12.13 15.23
C LEU A 71 1.88 -12.67 15.14
N ARG A 72 2.22 -13.76 15.83
CA ARG A 72 3.59 -14.32 15.89
C ARG A 72 4.18 -14.72 14.53
N HIS A 73 3.35 -14.97 13.53
CA HIS A 73 3.76 -15.33 12.18
C HIS A 73 3.86 -14.13 11.23
N GLU A 74 3.42 -12.95 11.68
CA GLU A 74 3.58 -11.73 10.92
C GLU A 74 5.04 -11.25 11.02
N HIS A 75 5.53 -10.64 9.95
CA HIS A 75 6.82 -10.00 9.99
C HIS A 75 6.82 -8.84 11.00
N ALA A 76 7.92 -8.68 11.74
CA ALA A 76 8.05 -7.63 12.75
C ALA A 76 7.77 -6.22 12.18
N ASP A 77 8.04 -6.03 10.88
CA ASP A 77 7.78 -4.78 10.16
C ASP A 77 6.30 -4.51 9.91
N HIS A 78 5.45 -5.52 10.04
CA HIS A 78 4.01 -5.40 9.85
C HIS A 78 3.24 -5.11 11.15
N VAL A 79 3.93 -4.99 12.29
CA VAL A 79 3.30 -4.71 13.59
C VAL A 79 3.94 -3.48 14.21
N VAL A 80 3.14 -2.45 14.46
CA VAL A 80 3.58 -1.20 15.10
C VAL A 80 2.76 -0.96 16.36
N ARG A 81 3.44 -0.66 17.46
CA ARG A 81 2.81 -0.30 18.74
C ARG A 81 2.65 1.20 18.80
N ILE A 82 1.44 1.67 19.09
CA ILE A 82 1.14 3.09 19.16
C ILE A 82 0.26 3.45 20.34
N SER A 83 0.29 4.69 20.72
CA SER A 83 -0.76 5.35 21.49
C SER A 83 -1.15 6.64 20.77
N ALA A 84 -2.29 6.64 20.12
CA ALA A 84 -2.80 7.84 19.46
C ALA A 84 -3.07 8.98 20.46
N LYS A 85 -3.24 8.65 21.76
CA LYS A 85 -3.46 9.62 22.82
C LYS A 85 -2.17 10.35 23.21
N THR A 86 -1.05 9.62 23.35
CA THR A 86 0.24 10.20 23.78
C THR A 86 1.11 10.62 22.60
N GLY A 87 0.84 10.10 21.41
CA GLY A 87 1.68 10.28 20.23
C GLY A 87 2.77 9.21 20.09
N ASP A 88 2.95 8.34 21.09
CA ASP A 88 3.98 7.32 21.06
C ASP A 88 3.79 6.37 19.86
N GLY A 89 4.87 6.08 19.13
CA GLY A 89 4.89 5.17 18.01
C GLY A 89 4.28 5.73 16.71
N LEU A 90 3.70 6.93 16.67
CA LEU A 90 3.10 7.48 15.46
C LEU A 90 4.14 7.80 14.36
N GLU A 91 5.33 8.21 14.73
CA GLU A 91 6.44 8.41 13.79
C GLU A 91 6.84 7.08 13.14
N ALA A 92 6.99 6.02 13.93
CA ALA A 92 7.26 4.69 13.43
C ALA A 92 6.14 4.16 12.50
N LEU A 93 4.87 4.40 12.85
CA LEU A 93 3.73 4.07 12.00
C LEU A 93 3.81 4.80 10.66
N SER A 94 4.07 6.10 10.69
CA SER A 94 4.21 6.93 9.48
C SER A 94 5.34 6.43 8.58
N ALA A 95 6.51 6.09 9.16
CA ALA A 95 7.64 5.52 8.43
C ALA A 95 7.28 4.18 7.76
N ARG A 96 6.61 3.27 8.49
CA ARG A 96 6.17 1.97 7.94
C ARG A 96 5.13 2.11 6.83
N LEU A 97 4.19 3.05 6.95
CA LEU A 97 3.26 3.37 5.88
C LEU A 97 3.99 3.90 4.65
N GLY A 98 4.95 4.80 4.82
CA GLY A 98 5.79 5.30 3.73
C GLY A 98 6.53 4.18 3.00
N GLU A 99 7.21 3.29 3.75
CA GLU A 99 7.91 2.14 3.18
C GLU A 99 6.97 1.19 2.42
N ALA A 100 5.77 0.94 2.95
CA ALA A 100 4.79 0.07 2.30
C ALA A 100 4.28 0.69 0.98
N VAL A 101 4.01 2.00 0.97
CA VAL A 101 3.66 2.73 -0.26
C VAL A 101 4.81 2.66 -1.27
N GLU A 102 6.05 2.90 -0.84
CA GLU A 102 7.22 2.80 -1.70
C GLU A 102 7.37 1.41 -2.34
N ARG A 103 7.14 0.34 -1.57
CA ARG A 103 7.19 -1.05 -2.08
C ARG A 103 6.07 -1.37 -3.07
N SER A 104 4.92 -0.70 -2.97
CA SER A 104 3.80 -0.88 -3.91
C SER A 104 4.04 -0.22 -5.26
N LEU A 105 5.05 0.66 -5.36
CA LEU A 105 5.39 1.37 -6.58
C LEU A 105 6.38 0.58 -7.43
N THR A 106 6.12 0.49 -8.73
CA THR A 106 7.03 -0.05 -9.75
C THR A 106 7.50 1.04 -10.69
N ALA A 107 8.73 0.95 -11.16
CA ALA A 107 9.28 1.91 -12.10
C ALA A 107 8.64 1.75 -13.48
N PHE A 108 8.45 2.84 -14.17
CA PHE A 108 8.07 2.85 -15.58
C PHE A 108 8.93 3.82 -16.38
N PHE A 109 9.20 3.46 -17.62
CA PHE A 109 9.71 4.32 -18.66
C PHE A 109 8.91 4.04 -19.93
N VAL A 110 8.25 5.04 -20.47
CA VAL A 110 7.29 4.89 -21.54
C VAL A 110 7.46 5.99 -22.59
N LYS A 111 7.17 5.63 -23.83
CA LYS A 111 6.97 6.59 -24.91
C LYS A 111 5.68 6.23 -25.61
N TRP A 112 4.75 7.15 -25.65
CA TRP A 112 3.46 6.98 -26.34
C TRP A 112 3.14 8.14 -27.29
N PRO A 113 2.40 7.87 -28.35
CA PRO A 113 1.98 8.91 -29.29
C PRO A 113 0.95 9.86 -28.64
N TYR A 114 0.81 11.05 -29.17
CA TYR A 114 -0.07 12.10 -28.64
C TYR A 114 -1.55 11.69 -28.51
N HIS A 115 -2.04 10.78 -29.34
CA HIS A 115 -3.44 10.30 -29.24
C HIS A 115 -3.69 9.46 -27.96
N GLU A 116 -2.65 9.01 -27.28
CA GLU A 116 -2.72 8.33 -25.98
C GLU A 116 -2.45 9.27 -24.78
N ALA A 117 -2.56 10.59 -24.98
CA ALA A 117 -2.30 11.58 -23.91
C ALA A 117 -3.10 11.36 -22.61
N ARG A 118 -4.23 10.64 -22.67
CA ARG A 118 -4.98 10.19 -21.49
C ARG A 118 -4.14 9.38 -20.50
N LEU A 119 -3.08 8.71 -20.97
CA LEU A 119 -2.17 7.94 -20.12
C LEU A 119 -1.26 8.83 -19.26
N VAL A 120 -1.07 10.09 -19.64
CA VAL A 120 -0.39 11.09 -18.82
C VAL A 120 -1.14 11.32 -17.52
N ASP A 121 -2.46 11.54 -17.62
CA ASP A 121 -3.31 11.73 -16.43
C ASP A 121 -3.38 10.47 -15.57
N HIS A 122 -3.42 9.30 -16.21
CA HIS A 122 -3.37 8.02 -15.49
C HIS A 122 -2.05 7.89 -14.70
N ALA A 123 -0.90 8.16 -15.34
CA ALA A 123 0.40 8.08 -14.68
C ALA A 123 0.54 9.09 -13.52
N ARG A 124 0.00 10.31 -13.69
CA ARG A 124 0.00 11.34 -12.64
C ARG A 124 -0.93 11.02 -11.49
N THR A 125 -2.09 10.42 -11.78
CA THR A 125 -3.10 10.07 -10.75
C THR A 125 -2.63 8.91 -9.87
N PHE A 126 -1.97 7.90 -10.45
CA PHE A 126 -1.65 6.66 -9.76
C PHE A 126 -0.15 6.48 -9.49
N GLY A 127 0.68 7.47 -9.81
CA GLY A 127 2.12 7.39 -9.67
C GLY A 127 2.79 8.71 -9.31
N VAL A 128 4.11 8.66 -9.25
CA VAL A 128 5.01 9.80 -9.08
C VAL A 128 5.83 9.94 -10.36
N VAL A 129 5.58 10.99 -11.11
CA VAL A 129 6.29 11.29 -12.35
C VAL A 129 7.62 11.96 -12.03
N ALA A 130 8.72 11.35 -12.47
CA ALA A 130 10.07 11.88 -12.27
C ALA A 130 10.50 12.78 -13.44
N LYS A 131 10.18 12.36 -14.67
CA LYS A 131 10.50 13.13 -15.89
C LYS A 131 9.35 13.02 -16.88
N GLU A 132 9.11 14.14 -17.57
CA GLU A 132 8.13 14.24 -18.65
C GLU A 132 8.72 15.13 -19.75
N ARG A 133 8.71 14.64 -21.00
CA ARG A 133 9.19 15.39 -22.18
C ARG A 133 8.24 15.16 -23.36
N TYR A 134 8.06 16.22 -24.11
CA TYR A 134 7.28 16.22 -25.34
C TYR A 134 8.25 16.20 -26.51
N GLU A 135 8.22 15.15 -27.31
CA GLU A 135 9.04 14.95 -28.50
C GLU A 135 8.18 15.07 -29.77
N PRO A 136 8.75 15.29 -30.97
CA PRO A 136 7.96 15.49 -32.19
C PRO A 136 6.97 14.34 -32.49
N ASP A 137 7.29 13.13 -32.04
CA ASP A 137 6.55 11.90 -32.33
C ASP A 137 5.81 11.32 -31.12
N GLY A 138 5.83 12.02 -29.96
CA GLY A 138 5.09 11.56 -28.79
C GLY A 138 5.55 12.16 -27.47
N ILE A 139 5.04 11.56 -26.40
CA ILE A 139 5.32 11.96 -25.01
C ILE A 139 6.19 10.88 -24.37
N VAL A 140 7.32 11.27 -23.80
CA VAL A 140 8.22 10.41 -23.04
C VAL A 140 8.03 10.70 -21.57
N MET A 141 7.76 9.67 -20.79
CA MET A 141 7.52 9.81 -19.36
C MET A 141 8.22 8.71 -18.58
N SER A 142 8.78 9.07 -17.43
CA SER A 142 9.35 8.10 -16.50
C SER A 142 8.99 8.44 -15.06
N GLY A 143 8.94 7.43 -14.21
CA GLY A 143 8.57 7.59 -12.83
C GLY A 143 8.32 6.26 -12.15
N ARG A 144 7.48 6.28 -11.12
CA ARG A 144 7.03 5.09 -10.41
C ARG A 144 5.51 5.14 -10.30
N ILE A 145 4.85 4.01 -10.52
CA ILE A 145 3.38 3.88 -10.47
C ILE A 145 3.00 2.67 -9.62
N ARG A 146 1.82 2.70 -9.02
CA ARG A 146 1.29 1.53 -8.30
C ARG A 146 1.30 0.32 -9.21
N ALA A 147 1.85 -0.81 -8.73
CA ALA A 147 1.94 -2.03 -9.51
C ALA A 147 0.57 -2.49 -10.03
N SER A 148 -0.49 -2.32 -9.24
CA SER A 148 -1.89 -2.61 -9.62
C SER A 148 -2.42 -1.70 -10.75
N LYS A 149 -1.75 -0.59 -11.07
CA LYS A 149 -2.16 0.41 -12.07
C LYS A 149 -1.23 0.53 -13.28
N ILE A 150 -0.19 -0.30 -13.35
CA ILE A 150 0.77 -0.27 -14.47
C ILE A 150 0.18 -0.82 -15.80
N GLY A 151 -0.84 -1.66 -15.73
CA GLY A 151 -1.41 -2.36 -16.90
C GLY A 151 -1.60 -1.50 -18.15
N PRO A 152 -2.26 -0.33 -18.08
CA PRO A 152 -2.43 0.56 -19.24
C PRO A 152 -1.12 1.09 -19.84
N LEU A 153 -0.02 1.13 -19.08
CA LEU A 153 1.28 1.61 -19.52
C LEU A 153 2.11 0.49 -20.18
N MET A 154 1.84 -0.77 -19.86
CA MET A 154 2.66 -1.91 -20.31
C MET A 154 2.89 -1.97 -21.84
N PRO A 155 1.89 -1.71 -22.71
CA PRO A 155 2.11 -1.73 -24.15
C PRO A 155 3.13 -0.70 -24.66
N TRP A 156 3.39 0.32 -23.84
CA TRP A 156 4.23 1.47 -24.18
C TRP A 156 5.55 1.51 -23.40
N MET A 157 5.80 0.51 -22.57
CA MET A 157 7.06 0.42 -21.86
C MET A 157 8.18 0.12 -22.84
N ALA A 158 9.16 1.03 -22.93
CA ALA A 158 10.38 0.77 -23.68
C ALA A 158 11.18 -0.34 -22.99
N SER A 159 11.70 -1.29 -23.77
CA SER A 159 12.68 -2.25 -23.26
C SER A 159 13.85 -1.46 -22.68
N ALA A 160 14.31 -1.82 -21.49
CA ALA A 160 15.41 -1.15 -20.79
C ALA A 160 16.77 -1.18 -21.54
N ASP A 161 16.83 -1.80 -22.74
CA ASP A 161 18.03 -2.06 -23.50
C ASP A 161 18.25 -1.13 -24.72
N GLY A 162 17.58 0.01 -24.79
CA GLY A 162 17.72 0.85 -25.98
C GLY A 162 17.81 2.34 -25.70
N ASP A 163 18.87 2.86 -25.09
CA ASP A 163 19.53 4.13 -25.48
C ASP A 163 20.65 4.56 -24.51
N HIS A 164 21.73 3.79 -24.48
CA HIS A 164 23.02 4.29 -24.03
C HIS A 164 24.06 4.19 -25.15
N ALA A 165 23.72 4.66 -26.34
CA ALA A 165 24.74 4.84 -27.40
C ALA A 165 24.26 5.90 -28.39
N LYS A 166 24.63 7.15 -28.14
CA LYS A 166 25.16 8.13 -29.08
C LYS A 166 25.06 9.53 -28.48
N GLY A 167 26.12 9.98 -27.96
CA GLY A 167 26.40 11.37 -27.61
C GLY A 167 27.90 11.54 -27.53
N GLU A 168 28.55 11.66 -28.71
CA GLU A 168 29.75 12.46 -28.87
C GLU A 168 29.35 13.88 -29.22
#